data_2d8d220476782980a0545373ed31db5e
#
_entry.id   2d8d220476782980a0545373ed31db5e
#
_cell.length_a   1.000
_cell.length_b   1.000
_cell.length_c   1.000
_cell.angle_alpha   90.00
_cell.angle_beta   90.00
_cell.angle_gamma   90.00
#
_symmetry.space_group_name_H-M   'P 1'
#
loop_
_entity.id
_entity.type
_entity.pdbx_description
1 polymer ?
#
loop_
_entity_poly.entity_id
_entity_poly.type
_entity_poly.pdbx_seq_one_letter_code
_entity_poly.pdbx_strand_id
1 'polypeptide(L)'
;MAQVDLDLLPLTGIDKVTFYKRDEITTDLICCELLFGDTTWSFHEELVGWDSLIEHLTRLPGFLADWFAQVSQPPFENREIVAFTRR
;
A
#
# COMPACT_ATOMS: atom_id res chain seq x y z
N MET A 1 -9.32 -12.55 12.69
CA MET A 1 -9.41 -11.26 12.00
C MET A 1 -8.03 -10.88 11.48
N ALA A 2 -7.95 -10.50 10.21
CA ALA A 2 -6.68 -10.09 9.63
C ALA A 2 -6.24 -8.75 10.24
N GLN A 3 -4.95 -8.61 10.48
CA GLN A 3 -4.37 -7.44 11.12
C GLN A 3 -2.96 -7.26 10.59
N VAL A 4 -2.55 -6.00 10.43
CA VAL A 4 -1.20 -5.69 9.97
C VAL A 4 -0.22 -5.95 11.12
N ASP A 5 0.83 -6.73 10.84
CA ASP A 5 1.90 -7.00 11.80
C ASP A 5 3.21 -6.45 11.26
N LEU A 6 3.61 -5.28 11.76
CA LEU A 6 4.79 -4.58 11.26
C LEU A 6 6.09 -5.33 11.58
N ASP A 7 6.09 -6.20 12.57
CA ASP A 7 7.26 -7.01 12.89
C ASP A 7 7.62 -7.97 11.77
N LEU A 8 6.63 -8.31 10.94
CA LEU A 8 6.86 -9.18 9.78
C LEU A 8 7.24 -8.39 8.53
N LEU A 9 7.30 -7.06 8.63
CA LEU A 9 7.48 -6.18 7.48
C LEU A 9 8.67 -5.22 7.67
N PRO A 10 9.90 -5.73 7.89
CA PRO A 10 11.05 -4.84 8.03
C PRO A 10 11.29 -4.07 6.73
N LEU A 11 11.57 -2.78 6.86
CA LEU A 11 11.75 -1.90 5.69
C LEU A 11 12.82 -2.40 4.74
N THR A 12 13.88 -3.01 5.29
CA THR A 12 14.99 -3.51 4.47
C THR A 12 14.61 -4.69 3.58
N GLY A 13 13.51 -5.37 3.90
CA GLY A 13 13.05 -6.49 3.10
C GLY A 13 12.04 -6.10 2.02
N ILE A 14 11.55 -4.87 2.06
CA ILE A 14 10.54 -4.42 1.10
C ILE A 14 11.21 -4.03 -0.20
N ASP A 15 10.82 -4.67 -1.29
CA ASP A 15 11.38 -4.41 -2.62
C ASP A 15 10.52 -3.47 -3.45
N LYS A 16 9.22 -3.47 -3.22
CA LYS A 16 8.28 -2.64 -3.98
C LYS A 16 7.02 -2.40 -3.17
N VAL A 17 6.48 -1.21 -3.27
CA VAL A 17 5.19 -0.85 -2.67
C VAL A 17 4.30 -0.32 -3.79
N THR A 18 3.14 -0.94 -3.96
CA THR A 18 2.16 -0.53 -4.96
C THR A 18 0.83 -0.27 -4.29
N PHE A 19 0.25 0.89 -4.56
CA PHE A 19 -1.11 1.20 -4.12
C PHE A 19 -2.03 1.11 -5.32
N TYR A 20 -3.23 0.61 -5.10
CA TYR A 20 -4.23 0.59 -6.16
C TYR A 20 -5.61 0.77 -5.53
N LYS A 21 -6.53 1.17 -6.36
CA LYS A 21 -7.91 1.39 -5.95
C LYS A 21 -8.76 0.32 -6.57
N ARG A 22 -9.51 -0.39 -5.72
CA ARG A 22 -10.41 -1.43 -6.16
C ARG A 22 -11.84 -0.89 -6.13
N ASP A 23 -12.52 -1.01 -7.27
CA ASP A 23 -13.88 -0.54 -7.38
C ASP A 23 -14.82 -1.52 -6.67
N GLU A 24 -15.46 -1.03 -5.63
CA GLU A 24 -16.52 -1.76 -4.94
C GLU A 24 -17.86 -1.20 -5.38
N ILE A 25 -18.94 -1.92 -5.10
CA ILE A 25 -20.26 -1.52 -5.61
C ILE A 25 -20.66 -0.10 -5.20
N THR A 26 -20.35 0.31 -3.97
CA THR A 26 -20.78 1.60 -3.45
C THR A 26 -19.62 2.53 -3.12
N THR A 27 -18.39 2.03 -3.04
CA THR A 27 -17.22 2.82 -2.67
C THR A 27 -16.00 2.27 -3.39
N ASP A 28 -14.93 3.06 -3.40
CA ASP A 28 -13.60 2.60 -3.81
C ASP A 28 -12.83 2.16 -2.59
N LEU A 29 -12.13 1.04 -2.68
CA LEU A 29 -11.29 0.52 -1.61
C LEU A 29 -9.83 0.70 -1.98
N ILE A 30 -9.08 1.41 -1.13
CA ILE A 30 -7.64 1.62 -1.34
C ILE A 30 -6.90 0.37 -0.85
N CYS A 31 -6.05 -0.19 -1.69
CA CYS A 31 -5.30 -1.39 -1.40
C CYS A 31 -3.81 -1.14 -1.57
N CYS A 32 -3.02 -1.97 -0.89
CA CYS A 32 -1.56 -1.88 -0.92
C CYS A 32 -0.97 -3.26 -1.10
N GLU A 33 -0.02 -3.39 -2.02
CA GLU A 33 0.76 -4.61 -2.17
C GLU A 33 2.21 -4.34 -1.88
N LEU A 34 2.80 -5.21 -1.05
CA LEU A 34 4.22 -5.15 -0.70
C LEU A 34 4.90 -6.37 -1.27
N LEU A 35 5.99 -6.15 -2.01
CA LEU A 35 6.80 -7.23 -2.54
C LEU A 35 8.00 -7.46 -1.63
N PHE A 36 8.15 -8.72 -1.15
CA PHE A 36 9.27 -9.16 -0.33
C PHE A 36 9.90 -10.35 -1.05
N GLY A 37 10.95 -10.11 -1.83
CA GLY A 37 11.54 -11.19 -2.61
C GLY A 37 10.49 -11.84 -3.48
N ASP A 38 10.15 -13.10 -3.20
CA ASP A 38 9.18 -13.86 -3.98
C ASP A 38 7.76 -13.80 -3.37
N THR A 39 7.59 -13.10 -2.26
CA THR A 39 6.31 -13.06 -1.54
C THR A 39 5.65 -11.72 -1.72
N THR A 40 4.35 -11.74 -2.01
CA THR A 40 3.54 -10.53 -2.11
C THR A 40 2.55 -10.52 -0.96
N TRP A 41 2.52 -9.42 -0.22
CA TRP A 41 1.56 -9.18 0.85
C TRP A 41 0.54 -8.17 0.39
N SER A 42 -0.73 -8.44 0.64
CA SER A 42 -1.81 -7.54 0.23
C SER A 42 -2.55 -7.02 1.45
N PHE A 43 -2.82 -5.73 1.47
CA PHE A 43 -3.52 -5.05 2.56
C PHE A 43 -4.57 -4.11 1.97
N HIS A 44 -5.54 -3.71 2.81
CA HIS A 44 -6.51 -2.70 2.38
C HIS A 44 -6.86 -1.78 3.55
N GLU A 45 -7.45 -0.64 3.21
CA GLU A 45 -7.63 0.46 4.18
C GLU A 45 -8.57 0.15 5.34
N GLU A 46 -9.35 -0.90 5.24
CA GLU A 46 -10.27 -1.31 6.31
C GLU A 46 -9.62 -2.25 7.33
N LEU A 47 -8.38 -2.68 7.08
CA LEU A 47 -7.69 -3.55 8.02
C LEU A 47 -7.24 -2.78 9.27
N VAL A 48 -7.31 -3.45 10.42
CA VAL A 48 -6.77 -2.90 11.65
C VAL A 48 -5.26 -2.71 11.47
N GLY A 49 -4.78 -1.51 11.80
CA GLY A 49 -3.35 -1.21 11.66
C GLY A 49 -2.97 -0.58 10.33
N TRP A 50 -3.93 -0.29 9.45
CA TRP A 50 -3.64 0.36 8.17
C TRP A 50 -2.85 1.66 8.34
N ASP A 51 -3.28 2.53 9.26
CA ASP A 51 -2.60 3.80 9.47
C ASP A 51 -1.15 3.61 9.93
N SER A 52 -0.92 2.62 10.79
CA SER A 52 0.43 2.29 11.25
C SER A 52 1.28 1.74 10.12
N LEU A 53 0.68 0.93 9.24
CA LEU A 53 1.37 0.42 8.06
C LEU A 53 1.82 1.57 7.17
N ILE A 54 0.93 2.51 6.88
CA ILE A 54 1.27 3.64 6.02
C ILE A 54 2.39 4.47 6.63
N GLU A 55 2.31 4.76 7.93
CA GLU A 55 3.37 5.51 8.61
C GLU A 55 4.70 4.78 8.52
N HIS A 56 4.68 3.46 8.69
CA HIS A 56 5.88 2.62 8.57
C HIS A 56 6.49 2.74 7.17
N LEU A 57 5.67 2.68 6.14
CA LEU A 57 6.14 2.72 4.75
C LEU A 57 6.69 4.09 4.35
N THR A 58 6.22 5.17 4.98
CA THR A 58 6.72 6.51 4.64
C THR A 58 8.20 6.68 4.98
N ARG A 59 8.77 5.77 5.77
CA ARG A 59 10.18 5.79 6.14
C ARG A 59 11.09 5.23 5.05
N LEU A 60 10.50 4.62 4.01
CA LEU A 60 11.30 4.10 2.91
C LEU A 60 11.92 5.25 2.13
N PRO A 61 13.19 5.12 1.71
CA PRO A 61 13.84 6.18 0.94
C PRO A 61 13.14 6.36 -0.41
N GLY A 62 12.81 7.60 -0.73
CA GLY A 62 12.15 7.90 -1.98
C GLY A 62 10.68 7.49 -2.05
N PHE A 63 10.08 7.17 -0.92
CA PHE A 63 8.67 6.83 -0.88
C PHE A 63 7.82 8.01 -1.40
N LEU A 64 6.86 7.70 -2.29
CA LEU A 64 6.03 8.72 -2.92
C LEU A 64 5.01 9.27 -1.91
N ALA A 65 5.28 10.44 -1.35
CA ALA A 65 4.49 10.99 -0.26
C ALA A 65 3.05 11.35 -0.69
N ASP A 66 2.83 11.66 -1.96
CA ASP A 66 1.50 12.02 -2.46
C ASP A 66 0.76 10.85 -3.11
N TRP A 67 1.12 9.61 -2.75
CA TRP A 67 0.50 8.41 -3.31
C TRP A 67 -1.02 8.42 -3.17
N PHE A 68 -1.52 8.91 -2.03
CA PHE A 68 -2.97 8.91 -1.78
C PHE A 68 -3.70 9.81 -2.77
N ALA A 69 -3.17 11.01 -3.00
CA ALA A 69 -3.76 11.93 -3.97
C ALA A 69 -3.76 11.32 -5.36
N GLN A 70 -2.69 10.62 -5.72
CA GLN A 70 -2.58 10.02 -7.05
C GLN A 70 -3.48 8.82 -7.23
N VAL A 71 -3.60 7.96 -6.23
CA VAL A 71 -4.40 6.74 -6.37
C VAL A 71 -5.90 7.01 -6.22
N SER A 72 -6.27 8.04 -5.46
CA SER A 72 -7.68 8.33 -5.21
C SER A 72 -8.36 9.13 -6.33
N GLN A 73 -7.60 9.69 -7.25
CA GLN A 73 -8.12 10.49 -8.34
C GLN A 73 -7.83 9.82 -9.67
N PRO A 74 -8.75 9.85 -10.66
CA PRO A 74 -10.15 10.29 -10.49
C PRO A 74 -10.98 9.25 -9.77
N PRO A 75 -12.13 9.61 -9.20
CA PRO A 75 -12.97 8.65 -8.50
C PRO A 75 -13.53 7.59 -9.45
N PHE A 76 -13.76 6.39 -8.91
CA PHE A 76 -14.34 5.24 -9.62
C PHE A 76 -13.52 4.75 -10.82
N GLU A 77 -12.25 5.11 -10.87
CA GLU A 77 -11.34 4.63 -11.91
C GLU A 77 -10.26 3.77 -11.27
N ASN A 78 -10.03 2.59 -11.84
CA ASN A 78 -8.96 1.71 -11.36
C ASN A 78 -7.61 2.35 -11.67
N ARG A 79 -6.78 2.49 -10.66
CA ARG A 79 -5.49 3.12 -10.81
C ARG A 79 -4.47 2.45 -9.92
N GLU A 80 -3.29 2.23 -10.48
CA GLU A 80 -2.18 1.62 -9.77
C GLU A 80 -1.01 2.60 -9.71
N ILE A 81 -0.48 2.81 -8.51
CA ILE A 81 0.63 3.74 -8.28
C ILE A 81 1.75 2.99 -7.58
N VAL A 82 2.94 3.01 -8.17
CA VAL A 82 4.13 2.45 -7.52
C VAL A 82 4.70 3.54 -6.63
N ALA A 83 4.61 3.37 -5.31
CA ALA A 83 5.06 4.36 -4.34
C ALA A 83 6.52 4.17 -3.94
N PHE A 84 7.06 2.98 -4.15
CA PHE A 84 8.45 2.67 -3.84
C PHE A 84 8.89 1.47 -4.66
N THR A 85 10.12 1.53 -5.16
CA THR A 85 10.77 0.36 -5.76
C THR A 85 12.26 0.46 -5.46
N ARG A 86 12.82 -0.68 -5.08
CA ARG A 86 14.25 -0.74 -4.78
C ARG A 86 15.10 -0.87 -6.05
N ARG A 87 14.46 -1.16 -7.18
CA ARG A 87 15.14 -1.33 -8.45
C ARG A 87 14.88 -0.18 -9.40
#